data_b90332a0e8c3a6afc5e473e6f7ef6da2
#
_entry.id   b90332a0e8c3a6afc5e473e6f7ef6da2
#
_cell.length_a   1.000
_cell.length_b   1.000
_cell.length_c   1.000
_cell.angle_alpha   90.00
_cell.angle_beta   90.00
_cell.angle_gamma   90.00
#
_symmetry.space_group_name_H-M   'P 1'
#
loop_
_entity.id
_entity.type
_entity.pdbx_description
1 polymer ?
#
loop_
_entity_poly.entity_id
_entity_poly.type
_entity_poly.pdbx_seq_one_letter_code
_entity_poly.pdbx_strand_id
1 'polypeptide(L)' 'MDRVWKRDEGKCVDCGSNENLEFDHIIPVSKGGANTYRNIQLLCEECNRSKSDNIG' A
#
# COMPACT_ATOMS: atom_id res chain seq x y z
N MET A 1 -0.11 3.60 11.98
CA MET A 1 -0.90 3.68 10.74
C MET A 1 -2.32 3.16 10.90
N ASP A 2 -2.93 3.45 12.06
CA ASP A 2 -4.28 2.98 12.34
C ASP A 2 -5.31 3.48 11.33
N ARG A 3 -5.14 4.71 10.84
CA ARG A 3 -6.07 5.27 9.87
C ARG A 3 -6.06 4.52 8.55
N VAL A 4 -4.89 4.13 8.09
CA VAL A 4 -4.78 3.36 6.85
C VAL A 4 -5.41 1.99 7.03
N TRP A 5 -5.12 1.33 8.14
CA TRP A 5 -5.68 0.03 8.44
C TRP A 5 -7.21 0.07 8.49
N LYS A 6 -7.74 1.06 9.21
CA LYS A 6 -9.20 1.20 9.34
C LYS A 6 -9.86 1.59 8.02
N ARG A 7 -9.24 2.50 7.28
CA ARG A 7 -9.76 2.94 5.99
C ARG A 7 -9.83 1.77 5.01
N ASP A 8 -8.79 0.95 4.98
CA ASP A 8 -8.69 -0.16 4.04
C ASP A 8 -9.25 -1.46 4.62
N GLU A 9 -9.83 -1.39 5.83
CA GLU A 9 -10.49 -2.52 6.50
C GLU A 9 -9.59 -3.73 6.68
N GLY A 10 -8.29 -3.53 6.86
CA GLY A 10 -7.33 -4.61 7.03
C GLY A 10 -7.24 -5.53 5.82
N LYS A 11 -7.40 -4.99 4.63
CA LYS A 11 -7.38 -5.75 3.39
C LYS A 11 -6.57 -5.03 2.32
N CYS A 12 -6.01 -5.82 1.41
CA CYS A 12 -5.35 -5.27 0.24
C CYS A 12 -6.36 -4.45 -0.58
N VAL A 13 -5.98 -3.22 -0.94
CA VAL A 13 -6.87 -2.34 -1.70
C VAL A 13 -7.03 -2.80 -3.14
N ASP A 14 -6.14 -3.66 -3.61
CA ASP A 14 -6.11 -4.10 -5.00
C ASP A 14 -6.89 -5.40 -5.20
N CYS A 15 -6.62 -6.42 -4.40
CA CYS A 15 -7.25 -7.73 -4.56
C CYS A 15 -8.17 -8.14 -3.40
N GLY A 16 -8.16 -7.39 -2.31
CA GLY A 16 -9.02 -7.67 -1.16
C GLY A 16 -8.51 -8.74 -0.21
N SER A 17 -7.28 -9.23 -0.42
CA SER A 17 -6.68 -10.22 0.47
C SER A 17 -6.42 -9.62 1.84
N ASN A 18 -6.57 -10.42 2.90
CA ASN A 18 -6.22 -10.00 4.25
C ASN A 18 -4.96 -10.68 4.76
N GLU A 19 -4.18 -11.29 3.88
CA GLU A 19 -2.95 -11.97 4.24
C GLU A 19 -1.73 -11.23 3.72
N ASN A 20 -0.64 -11.27 4.50
CA ASN A 20 0.66 -10.69 4.12
C ASN A 20 0.53 -9.23 3.69
N LEU A 21 -0.21 -8.45 4.48
CA LEU A 21 -0.43 -7.05 4.17
C LEU A 21 0.80 -6.22 4.52
N GLU A 22 1.07 -5.22 3.67
CA GLU A 22 2.16 -4.28 3.85
C GLU A 22 1.66 -2.87 3.60
N PHE A 23 2.24 -1.91 4.31
CA PHE A 23 1.97 -0.51 4.04
C PHE A 23 2.79 -0.07 2.84
N ASP A 24 2.14 0.54 1.86
CA ASP A 24 2.78 0.94 0.62
C ASP A 24 2.52 2.42 0.35
N HIS A 25 3.55 3.14 -0.10
CA HIS A 25 3.41 4.53 -0.50
C HIS A 25 2.86 4.59 -1.93
N ILE A 26 1.74 5.30 -2.09
CA ILE A 26 1.12 5.45 -3.41
C ILE A 26 2.08 6.19 -4.34
N ILE A 27 2.62 7.31 -3.87
CA ILE A 27 3.68 8.04 -4.56
C ILE A 27 4.96 7.81 -3.76
N PRO A 28 6.02 7.26 -4.36
CA PRO A 28 7.27 7.01 -3.64
C PRO A 28 7.85 8.28 -3.03
N VAL A 29 8.45 8.16 -1.85
CA VAL A 29 9.08 9.28 -1.17
C VAL A 29 10.15 9.92 -2.06
N SER A 30 10.89 9.11 -2.80
CA SER A 30 11.91 9.60 -3.72
C SER A 30 11.34 10.46 -4.84
N LYS A 31 10.04 10.38 -5.09
CA LYS A 31 9.35 11.18 -6.10
C LYS A 31 8.43 12.23 -5.47
N GLY A 32 8.70 12.61 -4.23
CA GLY A 32 7.95 13.64 -3.56
C GLY A 32 6.72 13.15 -2.79
N GLY A 33 6.57 11.85 -2.63
CA GLY A 33 5.45 11.30 -1.87
C GLY A 33 5.57 11.61 -0.39
N ALA A 34 4.43 11.90 0.25
CA ALA A 34 4.38 12.21 1.68
C ALA A 34 4.26 10.94 2.52
N ASN A 35 4.65 11.05 3.80
CA ASN A 35 4.52 9.98 4.78
C ASN A 35 3.20 10.10 5.55
N THR A 36 2.14 10.52 4.88
CA THR A 36 0.84 10.69 5.50
C THR A 36 -0.09 9.57 5.07
N TYR A 37 -1.14 9.34 5.88
CA TYR A 37 -2.08 8.27 5.58
C TYR A 37 -2.75 8.40 4.22
N ARG A 38 -2.82 9.61 3.68
CA ARG A 38 -3.40 9.86 2.35
C ARG A 38 -2.54 9.29 1.23
N ASN A 39 -1.25 9.12 1.49
CA ASN A 39 -0.31 8.58 0.51
C ASN A 39 0.08 7.14 0.82
N ILE A 40 -0.61 6.49 1.75
CA ILE A 40 -0.29 5.12 2.16
C ILE A 40 -1.52 4.25 1.97
N GLN A 41 -1.29 3.03 1.49
CA GLN A 41 -2.34 2.05 1.27
C GLN A 41 -1.86 0.68 1.75
N LEU A 42 -2.80 -0.25 1.95
CA LEU A 42 -2.48 -1.63 2.27
C LEU A 42 -2.43 -2.43 0.98
N LEU A 43 -1.33 -3.12 0.79
CA LEU A 43 -1.17 -4.07 -0.32
C LEU A 43 -0.71 -5.40 0.25
N CYS A 44 -1.19 -6.50 -0.32
CA CYS A 44 -0.64 -7.80 -0.01
C CYS A 44 0.73 -7.93 -0.68
N GLU A 45 1.52 -8.90 -0.22
CA GLU A 45 2.87 -9.09 -0.74
C GLU A 45 2.88 -9.24 -2.27
N GLU A 46 1.96 -10.02 -2.81
CA GLU A 46 1.90 -10.25 -4.25
C GLU A 46 1.60 -8.97 -5.03
N CYS A 47 0.62 -8.19 -4.58
CA CYS A 47 0.28 -6.94 -5.24
C CYS A 47 1.41 -5.93 -5.13
N ASN A 48 2.09 -5.91 -3.99
CA ASN A 48 3.22 -5.01 -3.77
C ASN A 48 4.37 -5.36 -4.71
N ARG A 49 4.66 -6.64 -4.87
CA ARG A 49 5.70 -7.09 -5.81
C ARG A 49 5.34 -6.76 -7.24
N SER A 50 4.09 -6.98 -7.61
CA SER A 50 3.62 -6.67 -8.95
C SER A 50 3.75 -5.18 -9.26
N LYS A 51 3.44 -4.34 -8.28
CA LYS A 51 3.59 -2.89 -8.41
C LYS A 51 5.07 -2.51 -8.60
N SER A 52 5.96 -3.14 -7.85
CA SER A 52 7.40 -2.88 -7.97
C SER A 52 7.93 -3.29 -9.34
N ASP A 53 7.45 -4.40 -9.87
CA ASP A 53 7.86 -4.88 -11.18
C ASP A 53 7.43 -3.92 -12.30
N ASN A 54 6.31 -3.24 -12.11
CA ASN A 54 5.79 -2.30 -13.11
C ASN A 54 6.58 -1.00 -13.18
N ILE A 55 7.41 -0.74 -12.20
CA ILE A 55 8.22 0.48 -12.14
C ILE A 55 9.54 0.29 -12.89
N GLY A 56 9.92 -0.93 -13.14
CA GLY A 56 11.18 -1.30 -13.78
C GLY A 56 11.34 -0.78 -15.23
#